data_cfb97a982a7082621de3de7fcf684b23
#
_entry.id   cfb97a982a7082621de3de7fcf684b23
#
_cell.length_a   1.000
_cell.length_b   1.000
_cell.length_c   1.000
_cell.angle_alpha   90.00
_cell.angle_beta   90.00
_cell.angle_gamma   90.00
#
_symmetry.space_group_name_H-M   'P 1'
#
loop_
_entity.id
_entity.type
_entity.pdbx_description
1 polymer ?
#
loop_
_entity_poly.entity_id
_entity_poly.type
_entity_poly.pdbx_seq_one_letter_code
_entity_poly.pdbx_strand_id
1 'polypeptide(L)'
;GKTYPFLSELQEPITLLKQVIGKPDDWYLTSFSDSDALLDAKEQTIDPIVSFMNGHQREIYDEAASLLTSQRNNLTYLDHGIADDVASRLQDPQAFRGARMNQLKTAAEALREALTQQIGDRRTQVIQAIESRRMELTESTDYQRATAEAQSQVNARIDHVVQELDRQDQIALILQTRYDFEQQVLPSLYDELAASRANGEAPSEPRVTVSIRSLSVPDVHAVLQTSEDVDEYLAVLRHVLVQTLDDGKRIAL
;
A
#
# COMPACT_ATOMS: atom_id res chain seq x y z
N GLY A 1 20.83 -2.43 19.06
CA GLY A 1 19.75 -2.20 20.01
C GLY A 1 18.86 -1.06 19.53
N LYS A 2 17.61 -1.01 19.96
CA LYS A 2 16.70 0.12 19.65
C LYS A 2 17.23 1.38 20.34
N THR A 3 17.30 2.49 19.61
CA THR A 3 17.73 3.78 20.14
C THR A 3 16.50 4.68 20.26
N TYR A 4 16.25 5.22 21.44
CA TYR A 4 15.15 6.15 21.70
C TYR A 4 15.71 7.59 21.69
N PRO A 5 15.05 8.57 21.03
CA PRO A 5 15.55 9.94 20.92
C PRO A 5 15.79 10.61 22.30
N PHE A 6 14.93 10.32 23.28
CA PHE A 6 14.99 10.88 24.62
C PHE A 6 16.14 10.35 25.50
N LEU A 7 16.87 9.32 25.05
CA LEU A 7 18.07 8.87 25.80
C LEU A 7 19.18 9.92 25.80
N SER A 8 19.14 10.87 24.89
CA SER A 8 20.05 12.04 24.92
C SER A 8 19.86 12.91 26.18
N GLU A 9 18.63 12.93 26.73
CA GLU A 9 18.32 13.67 27.98
C GLU A 9 19.08 13.11 29.20
N LEU A 10 19.59 11.88 29.12
CA LEU A 10 20.41 11.28 30.19
C LEU A 10 21.84 11.81 30.25
N GLN A 11 22.33 12.56 29.26
CA GLN A 11 23.72 13.02 29.22
C GLN A 11 24.08 13.98 30.37
N GLU A 12 23.16 14.92 30.65
CA GLU A 12 23.36 15.86 31.78
C GLU A 12 23.31 15.15 33.13
N PRO A 13 22.30 14.33 33.48
CA PRO A 13 22.28 13.50 34.67
C PRO A 13 23.55 12.62 34.83
N ILE A 14 24.00 11.99 33.75
CA ILE A 14 25.22 11.16 33.80
C ILE A 14 26.47 12.02 34.11
N THR A 15 26.52 13.23 33.58
CA THR A 15 27.62 14.13 33.84
C THR A 15 27.63 14.60 35.32
N LEU A 16 26.46 14.94 35.86
CA LEU A 16 26.30 15.28 37.27
C LEU A 16 26.70 14.11 38.19
N LEU A 17 26.20 12.90 37.87
CA LEU A 17 26.61 11.69 38.61
C LEU A 17 28.11 11.46 38.60
N LYS A 18 28.77 11.63 37.45
CA LYS A 18 30.25 11.48 37.35
C LYS A 18 30.99 12.50 38.16
N GLN A 19 30.47 13.71 38.33
CA GLN A 19 31.08 14.75 39.18
C GLN A 19 30.99 14.43 40.68
N VAL A 20 29.92 13.72 41.06
CA VAL A 20 29.66 13.36 42.47
C VAL A 20 30.33 12.04 42.85
N ILE A 21 30.36 11.04 41.97
CA ILE A 21 30.95 9.73 42.24
C ILE A 21 32.44 9.89 42.62
N GLY A 22 32.83 9.35 43.77
CA GLY A 22 34.23 9.34 44.25
C GLY A 22 34.59 10.56 45.06
N LYS A 23 33.65 11.44 45.40
CA LYS A 23 33.88 12.49 46.39
C LYS A 23 33.94 11.91 47.79
N PRO A 24 34.73 12.53 48.70
CA PRO A 24 34.78 12.10 50.10
C PRO A 24 33.48 12.37 50.85
N ASP A 25 33.21 11.61 51.91
CA ASP A 25 31.92 11.63 52.61
C ASP A 25 31.55 13.02 53.18
N ASP A 26 32.51 13.82 53.60
CA ASP A 26 32.33 15.18 54.10
C ASP A 26 31.86 16.16 53.01
N TRP A 27 32.19 15.88 51.74
CA TRP A 27 31.70 16.68 50.61
C TRP A 27 30.19 16.62 50.48
N TYR A 28 29.57 15.45 50.66
CA TYR A 28 28.12 15.26 50.59
C TYR A 28 27.36 16.05 51.66
N LEU A 29 27.98 16.34 52.77
CA LEU A 29 27.39 17.11 53.87
C LEU A 29 27.45 18.61 53.64
N THR A 30 28.32 19.09 52.77
CA THR A 30 28.59 20.53 52.59
C THR A 30 28.14 21.09 51.24
N SER A 31 27.88 20.23 50.27
CA SER A 31 27.57 20.64 48.89
C SER A 31 26.10 20.45 48.54
N PHE A 32 25.20 21.12 49.26
CA PHE A 32 23.74 21.01 49.08
C PHE A 32 23.27 21.35 47.65
N SER A 33 23.86 22.37 47.00
CA SER A 33 23.47 22.81 45.68
C SER A 33 23.66 21.73 44.59
N ASP A 34 24.73 20.97 44.70
CA ASP A 34 25.06 19.91 43.75
C ASP A 34 24.16 18.66 43.99
N SER A 35 23.78 18.46 45.28
CA SER A 35 22.81 17.42 45.65
C SER A 35 21.41 17.72 45.15
N ASP A 36 20.98 18.98 45.22
CA ASP A 36 19.67 19.41 44.71
C ASP A 36 19.59 19.24 43.21
N ALA A 37 20.62 19.65 42.46
CA ALA A 37 20.68 19.46 41.00
C ALA A 37 20.61 17.96 40.58
N LEU A 38 21.25 17.09 41.38
CA LEU A 38 21.22 15.65 41.13
C LEU A 38 19.84 15.04 41.46
N LEU A 39 19.18 15.52 42.53
CA LEU A 39 17.82 15.10 42.87
C LEU A 39 16.83 15.55 41.80
N ASP A 40 16.90 16.80 41.35
CA ASP A 40 16.09 17.33 40.27
C ASP A 40 16.29 16.53 38.99
N ALA A 41 17.54 16.23 38.60
CA ALA A 41 17.86 15.40 37.44
C ALA A 41 17.29 13.98 37.56
N LYS A 42 17.32 13.41 38.77
CA LYS A 42 16.75 12.11 39.07
C LYS A 42 15.22 12.14 38.86
N GLU A 43 14.54 13.04 39.55
CA GLU A 43 13.05 13.12 39.56
C GLU A 43 12.49 13.55 38.22
N GLN A 44 13.14 14.50 37.55
CA GLN A 44 12.62 15.07 36.32
C GLN A 44 13.03 14.30 35.06
N THR A 45 14.10 13.50 35.10
CA THR A 45 14.64 12.84 33.90
C THR A 45 14.85 11.34 34.09
N ILE A 46 15.61 10.93 35.11
CA ILE A 46 15.98 9.52 35.27
C ILE A 46 14.76 8.65 35.59
N ASP A 47 14.03 9.01 36.65
CA ASP A 47 12.87 8.22 37.09
C ASP A 47 11.76 8.12 36.04
N PRO A 48 11.38 9.19 35.31
CA PRO A 48 10.45 9.09 34.19
C PRO A 48 10.94 8.18 33.04
N ILE A 49 12.24 8.26 32.68
CA ILE A 49 12.81 7.39 31.65
C ILE A 49 12.84 5.93 32.10
N VAL A 50 13.23 5.67 33.34
CA VAL A 50 13.22 4.31 33.94
C VAL A 50 11.78 3.76 33.96
N SER A 51 10.82 4.58 34.39
CA SER A 51 9.39 4.21 34.38
C SER A 51 8.91 3.89 32.97
N PHE A 52 9.26 4.72 31.98
CA PHE A 52 8.97 4.44 30.57
C PHE A 52 9.58 3.10 30.12
N MET A 53 10.87 2.88 30.39
CA MET A 53 11.59 1.68 29.93
C MET A 53 11.03 0.37 30.50
N ASN A 54 10.49 0.43 31.72
CA ASN A 54 9.94 -0.73 32.44
C ASN A 54 8.41 -0.83 32.34
N GLY A 55 7.76 0.15 31.78
CA GLY A 55 6.29 0.27 31.74
C GLY A 55 5.67 0.01 30.36
N HIS A 56 4.35 0.01 30.33
CA HIS A 56 3.54 -0.13 29.12
C HIS A 56 3.76 0.98 28.08
N GLN A 57 4.29 2.13 28.49
CA GLN A 57 4.58 3.25 27.58
C GLN A 57 5.60 2.88 26.49
N ARG A 58 6.57 2.05 26.83
CA ARG A 58 7.55 1.54 25.88
C ARG A 58 6.90 0.68 24.81
N GLU A 59 5.92 -0.14 25.17
CA GLU A 59 5.17 -0.98 24.22
C GLU A 59 4.43 -0.10 23.20
N ILE A 60 3.72 0.94 23.68
CA ILE A 60 3.02 1.90 22.82
C ILE A 60 3.99 2.56 21.83
N TYR A 61 5.16 3.00 22.31
CA TYR A 61 6.18 3.61 21.46
C TYR A 61 6.69 2.64 20.39
N ASP A 62 7.04 1.43 20.81
CA ASP A 62 7.57 0.38 19.94
C ASP A 62 6.54 -0.07 18.89
N GLU A 63 5.27 -0.16 19.28
CA GLU A 63 4.16 -0.47 18.36
C GLU A 63 3.96 0.64 17.32
N ALA A 64 3.98 1.90 17.72
CA ALA A 64 3.89 3.03 16.79
C ALA A 64 5.05 3.07 15.80
N ALA A 65 6.29 2.84 16.27
CA ALA A 65 7.46 2.77 15.42
C ALA A 65 7.42 1.57 14.45
N SER A 66 6.93 0.41 14.95
CA SER A 66 6.74 -0.79 14.13
C SER A 66 5.68 -0.58 13.05
N LEU A 67 4.58 0.12 13.37
CA LEU A 67 3.53 0.45 12.42
C LEU A 67 4.06 1.25 11.23
N LEU A 68 4.82 2.33 11.47
CA LEU A 68 5.45 3.11 10.39
C LEU A 68 6.40 2.27 9.53
N THR A 69 7.17 1.39 10.17
CA THR A 69 8.17 0.58 9.46
C THR A 69 7.51 -0.52 8.64
N SER A 70 6.57 -1.26 9.22
CA SER A 70 5.89 -2.39 8.56
C SER A 70 4.96 -1.94 7.43
N GLN A 71 4.34 -0.77 7.60
CA GLN A 71 3.38 -0.22 6.63
C GLN A 71 4.00 0.80 5.64
N ARG A 72 5.32 0.93 5.61
CA ARG A 72 6.03 1.94 4.81
C ARG A 72 5.54 2.03 3.36
N ASN A 73 5.29 0.89 2.73
CA ASN A 73 4.83 0.84 1.34
C ASN A 73 3.38 1.35 1.20
N ASN A 74 2.52 1.06 2.17
CA ASN A 74 1.13 1.51 2.16
C ASN A 74 0.99 3.00 2.50
N LEU A 75 1.92 3.56 3.29
CA LEU A 75 1.92 4.98 3.66
C LEU A 75 1.99 5.91 2.44
N THR A 76 2.58 5.47 1.33
CA THR A 76 2.65 6.25 0.09
C THR A 76 1.27 6.51 -0.56
N TYR A 77 0.25 5.77 -0.13
CA TYR A 77 -1.13 5.88 -0.61
C TYR A 77 -2.06 6.65 0.35
N LEU A 78 -1.53 7.09 1.49
CA LEU A 78 -2.25 7.90 2.46
C LEU A 78 -1.91 9.39 2.33
N ASP A 79 -2.72 10.24 2.98
CA ASP A 79 -2.33 11.61 3.25
C ASP A 79 -1.10 11.62 4.18
N HIS A 80 -0.04 12.27 3.74
CA HIS A 80 1.23 12.32 4.46
C HIS A 80 1.09 12.91 5.87
N GLY A 81 0.15 13.81 6.12
CA GLY A 81 -0.03 14.48 7.40
C GLY A 81 -0.24 13.53 8.59
N ILE A 82 -0.95 12.40 8.37
CA ILE A 82 -1.24 11.44 9.45
C ILE A 82 0.02 10.65 9.83
N ALA A 83 0.78 10.19 8.84
CA ALA A 83 2.03 9.46 9.06
C ALA A 83 3.12 10.37 9.66
N ASP A 84 3.20 11.62 9.19
CA ASP A 84 4.15 12.61 9.66
C ASP A 84 3.88 13.02 11.12
N ASP A 85 2.63 13.08 11.55
CA ASP A 85 2.28 13.32 12.96
C ASP A 85 2.83 12.22 13.86
N VAL A 86 2.63 10.95 13.51
CA VAL A 86 3.20 9.82 14.28
C VAL A 86 4.73 9.86 14.27
N ALA A 87 5.34 10.10 13.11
CA ALA A 87 6.79 10.17 12.98
C ALA A 87 7.40 11.30 13.82
N SER A 88 6.77 12.48 13.80
CA SER A 88 7.19 13.64 14.58
C SER A 88 7.13 13.36 16.10
N ARG A 89 6.05 12.72 16.56
CA ARG A 89 5.89 12.34 17.98
C ARG A 89 6.92 11.30 18.43
N LEU A 90 7.28 10.37 17.56
CA LEU A 90 8.33 9.38 17.84
C LEU A 90 9.73 10.02 17.92
N GLN A 91 9.95 11.14 17.23
CA GLN A 91 11.22 11.89 17.26
C GLN A 91 11.28 12.91 18.40
N ASP A 92 10.19 13.14 19.12
CA ASP A 92 10.16 14.10 20.24
C ASP A 92 11.06 13.62 21.38
N PRO A 93 12.13 14.38 21.76
CA PRO A 93 12.97 14.04 22.90
C PRO A 93 12.21 13.97 24.22
N GLN A 94 11.03 14.58 24.30
CA GLN A 94 10.20 14.59 25.50
C GLN A 94 9.02 13.58 25.40
N ALA A 95 9.05 12.64 24.46
CA ALA A 95 7.95 11.68 24.23
C ALA A 95 7.57 10.88 25.48
N PHE A 96 8.52 10.62 26.39
CA PHE A 96 8.32 9.86 27.63
C PHE A 96 7.55 10.64 28.72
N ARG A 97 7.30 11.97 28.54
CA ARG A 97 6.71 12.83 29.57
C ARG A 97 5.20 13.02 29.43
N GLY A 98 4.49 12.93 30.55
CA GLY A 98 3.10 13.36 30.69
C GLY A 98 2.14 12.72 29.68
N ALA A 99 1.28 13.54 29.07
CA ALA A 99 0.22 13.10 28.14
C ALA A 99 0.74 12.72 26.72
N ARG A 100 2.04 12.92 26.42
CA ARG A 100 2.59 12.73 25.06
C ARG A 100 2.49 11.30 24.57
N MET A 101 2.64 10.32 25.47
CA MET A 101 2.44 8.91 25.10
C MET A 101 0.98 8.60 24.75
N ASN A 102 0.02 9.22 25.43
CA ASN A 102 -1.38 9.06 25.07
C ASN A 102 -1.67 9.69 23.70
N GLN A 103 -1.07 10.86 23.42
CA GLN A 103 -1.20 11.51 22.12
C GLN A 103 -0.54 10.67 21.02
N LEU A 104 0.63 10.06 21.26
CA LEU A 104 1.25 9.14 20.31
C LEU A 104 0.36 7.91 20.06
N LYS A 105 -0.22 7.33 21.12
CA LYS A 105 -1.16 6.22 21.00
C LYS A 105 -2.34 6.58 20.13
N THR A 106 -3.00 7.72 20.40
CA THR A 106 -4.15 8.19 19.62
C THR A 106 -3.76 8.44 18.15
N ALA A 107 -2.59 9.03 17.89
CA ALA A 107 -2.12 9.26 16.52
C ALA A 107 -1.83 7.93 15.79
N ALA A 108 -1.22 6.95 16.48
CA ALA A 108 -0.96 5.62 15.91
C ALA A 108 -2.26 4.83 15.64
N GLU A 109 -3.26 4.96 16.52
CA GLU A 109 -4.60 4.37 16.31
C GLU A 109 -5.29 4.99 15.09
N ALA A 110 -5.26 6.33 14.94
CA ALA A 110 -5.79 7.02 13.78
C ALA A 110 -5.08 6.62 12.48
N LEU A 111 -3.76 6.46 12.51
CA LEU A 111 -2.99 5.95 11.37
C LEU A 111 -3.39 4.52 10.99
N ARG A 112 -3.56 3.64 11.98
CA ARG A 112 -3.99 2.25 11.75
C ARG A 112 -5.38 2.18 11.13
N GLU A 113 -6.30 3.01 11.61
CA GLU A 113 -7.65 3.11 11.07
C GLU A 113 -7.64 3.61 9.62
N ALA A 114 -6.90 4.68 9.33
CA ALA A 114 -6.77 5.23 7.98
C ALA A 114 -6.16 4.22 7.01
N LEU A 115 -5.14 3.45 7.43
CA LEU A 115 -4.54 2.36 6.64
C LEU A 115 -5.56 1.25 6.36
N THR A 116 -6.29 0.81 7.38
CA THR A 116 -7.30 -0.25 7.25
C THR A 116 -8.40 0.18 6.27
N GLN A 117 -8.87 1.41 6.39
CA GLN A 117 -9.87 1.96 5.49
C GLN A 117 -9.34 2.04 4.06
N GLN A 118 -8.15 2.60 3.85
CA GLN A 118 -7.56 2.75 2.52
C GLN A 118 -7.31 1.39 1.84
N ILE A 119 -6.81 0.39 2.55
CA ILE A 119 -6.64 -0.97 2.05
C ILE A 119 -8.01 -1.55 1.65
N GLY A 120 -9.02 -1.43 2.52
CA GLY A 120 -10.38 -1.90 2.27
C GLY A 120 -11.00 -1.24 1.05
N ASP A 121 -10.89 0.07 0.92
CA ASP A 121 -11.42 0.84 -0.22
C ASP A 121 -10.76 0.41 -1.53
N ARG A 122 -9.43 0.27 -1.55
CA ARG A 122 -8.69 -0.18 -2.74
C ARG A 122 -9.06 -1.60 -3.13
N ARG A 123 -9.18 -2.50 -2.16
CA ARG A 123 -9.62 -3.88 -2.38
C ARG A 123 -11.03 -3.91 -2.99
N THR A 124 -11.97 -3.18 -2.39
CA THR A 124 -13.34 -3.08 -2.89
C THR A 124 -13.40 -2.55 -4.32
N GLN A 125 -12.63 -1.50 -4.63
CA GLN A 125 -12.56 -0.94 -5.99
C GLN A 125 -12.05 -1.98 -7.01
N VAL A 126 -11.03 -2.74 -6.65
CA VAL A 126 -10.46 -3.76 -7.55
C VAL A 126 -11.42 -4.94 -7.73
N ILE A 127 -12.05 -5.42 -6.65
CA ILE A 127 -13.07 -6.48 -6.74
C ILE A 127 -14.22 -6.04 -7.64
N GLN A 128 -14.73 -4.82 -7.46
CA GLN A 128 -15.81 -4.28 -8.31
C GLN A 128 -15.39 -4.21 -9.79
N ALA A 129 -14.14 -3.84 -10.07
CA ALA A 129 -13.64 -3.82 -11.44
C ALA A 129 -13.57 -5.24 -12.04
N ILE A 130 -13.10 -6.23 -11.28
CA ILE A 130 -13.05 -7.64 -11.70
C ILE A 130 -14.48 -8.19 -11.93
N GLU A 131 -15.40 -7.92 -11.02
CA GLU A 131 -16.80 -8.37 -11.16
C GLU A 131 -17.51 -7.71 -12.34
N SER A 132 -17.20 -6.45 -12.66
CA SER A 132 -17.69 -5.81 -13.88
C SER A 132 -17.21 -6.54 -15.13
N ARG A 133 -15.93 -6.91 -15.20
CA ARG A 133 -15.36 -7.71 -16.31
C ARG A 133 -15.93 -9.13 -16.35
N ARG A 134 -16.24 -9.72 -15.20
CA ARG A 134 -16.94 -11.01 -15.11
C ARG A 134 -18.33 -10.93 -15.74
N MET A 135 -19.10 -9.87 -15.47
CA MET A 135 -20.40 -9.67 -16.09
C MET A 135 -20.28 -9.55 -17.62
N GLU A 136 -19.37 -8.71 -18.12
CA GLU A 136 -19.10 -8.58 -19.54
C GLU A 136 -18.72 -9.93 -20.19
N LEU A 137 -17.88 -10.72 -19.50
CA LEU A 137 -17.47 -12.04 -19.96
C LEU A 137 -18.66 -13.00 -20.04
N THR A 138 -19.52 -13.04 -19.01
CA THR A 138 -20.70 -13.92 -18.96
C THR A 138 -21.76 -13.57 -19.99
N GLU A 139 -21.85 -12.31 -20.40
CA GLU A 139 -22.74 -11.84 -21.47
C GLU A 139 -22.16 -12.11 -22.88
N SER A 140 -20.88 -12.48 -22.97
CA SER A 140 -20.22 -12.71 -24.25
C SER A 140 -20.77 -13.96 -24.97
N THR A 141 -20.76 -13.92 -26.29
CA THR A 141 -21.15 -15.06 -27.13
C THR A 141 -20.29 -16.29 -26.88
N ASP A 142 -19.01 -16.09 -26.55
CA ASP A 142 -18.07 -17.18 -26.30
C ASP A 142 -18.44 -17.92 -25.00
N TYR A 143 -18.82 -17.19 -23.95
CA TYR A 143 -19.29 -17.80 -22.70
C TYR A 143 -20.60 -18.55 -22.88
N GLN A 144 -21.59 -17.97 -23.58
CA GLN A 144 -22.89 -18.61 -23.79
C GLN A 144 -22.82 -19.88 -24.64
N ARG A 145 -21.82 -19.98 -25.52
CA ARG A 145 -21.60 -21.15 -26.39
C ARG A 145 -20.62 -22.17 -25.82
N ALA A 146 -19.93 -21.84 -24.73
CA ALA A 146 -18.98 -22.71 -24.07
C ALA A 146 -19.69 -23.86 -23.32
N THR A 147 -18.95 -24.94 -23.09
CA THR A 147 -19.45 -26.05 -22.27
C THR A 147 -19.65 -25.60 -20.81
N ALA A 148 -20.60 -26.24 -20.09
CA ALA A 148 -20.86 -25.95 -18.68
C ALA A 148 -19.59 -26.16 -17.81
N GLU A 149 -18.73 -27.09 -18.19
CA GLU A 149 -17.46 -27.34 -17.50
C GLU A 149 -16.49 -26.15 -17.67
N ALA A 150 -16.33 -25.64 -18.88
CA ALA A 150 -15.49 -24.47 -19.15
C ALA A 150 -16.02 -23.21 -18.45
N GLN A 151 -17.35 -22.99 -18.48
CA GLN A 151 -17.97 -21.89 -17.72
C GLN A 151 -17.67 -21.99 -16.21
N SER A 152 -17.74 -23.21 -15.65
CA SER A 152 -17.42 -23.45 -14.23
C SER A 152 -15.96 -23.19 -13.92
N GLN A 153 -15.03 -23.64 -14.78
CA GLN A 153 -13.59 -23.42 -14.62
C GLN A 153 -13.23 -21.94 -14.67
N VAL A 154 -13.79 -21.20 -15.62
CA VAL A 154 -13.62 -19.75 -15.75
C VAL A 154 -14.08 -19.02 -14.51
N ASN A 155 -15.30 -19.34 -14.02
CA ASN A 155 -15.81 -18.74 -12.79
C ASN A 155 -14.92 -19.06 -11.57
N ALA A 156 -14.47 -20.31 -11.44
CA ALA A 156 -13.59 -20.71 -10.34
C ALA A 156 -12.25 -19.97 -10.36
N ARG A 157 -11.70 -19.68 -11.55
CA ARG A 157 -10.46 -18.86 -11.65
C ARG A 157 -10.69 -17.42 -11.24
N ILE A 158 -11.83 -16.81 -11.60
CA ILE A 158 -12.15 -15.44 -11.16
C ILE A 158 -12.37 -15.41 -9.65
N ASP A 159 -13.12 -16.38 -9.10
CA ASP A 159 -13.34 -16.51 -7.66
C ASP A 159 -12.01 -16.66 -6.89
N HIS A 160 -11.05 -17.40 -7.44
CA HIS A 160 -9.72 -17.54 -6.86
C HIS A 160 -8.98 -16.20 -6.79
N VAL A 161 -9.01 -15.40 -7.86
CA VAL A 161 -8.39 -14.06 -7.86
C VAL A 161 -9.02 -13.15 -6.82
N VAL A 162 -10.36 -13.17 -6.68
CA VAL A 162 -11.08 -12.39 -5.67
C VAL A 162 -10.71 -12.85 -4.25
N GLN A 163 -10.63 -14.16 -4.00
CA GLN A 163 -10.22 -14.70 -2.69
C GLN A 163 -8.78 -14.35 -2.32
N GLU A 164 -7.86 -14.32 -3.27
CA GLU A 164 -6.48 -13.87 -3.04
C GLU A 164 -6.44 -12.37 -2.68
N LEU A 165 -7.28 -11.55 -3.31
CA LEU A 165 -7.40 -10.12 -2.96
C LEU A 165 -7.88 -9.90 -1.52
N ASP A 166 -8.78 -10.75 -1.01
CA ASP A 166 -9.30 -10.63 0.36
C ASP A 166 -8.21 -10.80 1.43
N ARG A 167 -7.14 -11.50 1.10
CA ARG A 167 -5.99 -11.75 1.99
C ARG A 167 -4.87 -10.73 1.83
N GLN A 168 -4.93 -9.92 0.76
CA GLN A 168 -3.84 -8.98 0.43
C GLN A 168 -3.98 -7.69 1.24
N ASP A 169 -2.92 -7.29 1.93
CA ASP A 169 -2.83 -6.08 2.75
C ASP A 169 -1.91 -4.99 2.15
N GLN A 170 -1.22 -5.29 1.05
CA GLN A 170 -0.37 -4.33 0.35
C GLN A 170 -1.10 -3.69 -0.82
N ILE A 171 -1.32 -2.39 -0.75
CA ILE A 171 -2.07 -1.62 -1.76
C ILE A 171 -1.44 -1.76 -3.16
N ALA A 172 -0.11 -1.73 -3.24
CA ALA A 172 0.59 -1.91 -4.50
C ALA A 172 0.26 -3.26 -5.17
N LEU A 173 0.20 -4.35 -4.39
CA LEU A 173 -0.13 -5.68 -4.89
C LEU A 173 -1.63 -5.80 -5.25
N ILE A 174 -2.52 -5.17 -4.48
CA ILE A 174 -3.95 -5.09 -4.80
C ILE A 174 -4.14 -4.43 -6.19
N LEU A 175 -3.47 -3.31 -6.43
CA LEU A 175 -3.53 -2.62 -7.72
C LEU A 175 -2.88 -3.42 -8.86
N GLN A 176 -1.77 -4.13 -8.56
CA GLN A 176 -1.11 -5.01 -9.52
C GLN A 176 -2.02 -6.17 -9.93
N THR A 177 -2.75 -6.78 -8.98
CA THR A 177 -3.69 -7.86 -9.29
C THR A 177 -4.76 -7.42 -10.30
N ARG A 178 -5.26 -6.19 -10.19
CA ARG A 178 -6.19 -5.66 -11.21
C ARG A 178 -5.54 -5.61 -12.59
N TYR A 179 -4.32 -5.06 -12.66
CA TYR A 179 -3.60 -4.98 -13.93
C TYR A 179 -3.35 -6.35 -14.54
N ASP A 180 -2.86 -7.30 -13.74
CA ASP A 180 -2.59 -8.67 -14.19
C ASP A 180 -3.87 -9.38 -14.63
N PHE A 181 -4.98 -9.16 -13.91
CA PHE A 181 -6.27 -9.69 -14.30
C PHE A 181 -6.71 -9.16 -15.68
N GLU A 182 -6.65 -7.85 -15.90
CA GLU A 182 -7.08 -7.22 -17.16
C GLU A 182 -6.15 -7.58 -18.33
N GLN A 183 -4.83 -7.72 -18.09
CA GLN A 183 -3.85 -7.90 -19.17
C GLN A 183 -3.52 -9.36 -19.48
N GLN A 184 -3.67 -10.27 -18.52
CA GLN A 184 -3.24 -11.65 -18.67
C GLN A 184 -4.38 -12.65 -18.45
N VAL A 185 -5.07 -12.54 -17.31
CA VAL A 185 -6.09 -13.51 -16.92
C VAL A 185 -7.31 -13.41 -17.83
N LEU A 186 -7.90 -12.23 -17.97
CA LEU A 186 -9.11 -12.04 -18.76
C LEU A 186 -8.97 -12.46 -20.24
N PRO A 187 -7.89 -12.10 -20.96
CA PRO A 187 -7.69 -12.61 -22.33
C PRO A 187 -7.59 -14.13 -22.37
N SER A 188 -6.89 -14.76 -21.41
CA SER A 188 -6.77 -16.23 -21.38
C SER A 188 -8.13 -16.91 -21.12
N LEU A 189 -9.02 -16.30 -20.34
CA LEU A 189 -10.37 -16.81 -20.11
C LEU A 189 -11.23 -16.77 -21.42
N TYR A 190 -11.09 -15.73 -22.20
CA TYR A 190 -11.76 -15.66 -23.51
C TYR A 190 -11.23 -16.73 -24.48
N ASP A 191 -9.93 -16.99 -24.49
CA ASP A 191 -9.34 -18.03 -25.35
C ASP A 191 -9.80 -19.43 -24.92
N GLU A 192 -9.87 -19.72 -23.61
CA GLU A 192 -10.40 -20.98 -23.08
C GLU A 192 -11.86 -21.21 -23.46
N LEU A 193 -12.71 -20.18 -23.34
CA LEU A 193 -14.12 -20.25 -23.73
C LEU A 193 -14.27 -20.49 -25.25
N ALA A 194 -13.47 -19.79 -26.05
CA ALA A 194 -13.50 -19.96 -27.50
C ALA A 194 -13.09 -21.37 -27.93
N ALA A 195 -12.11 -21.98 -27.24
CA ALA A 195 -11.65 -23.34 -27.51
C ALA A 195 -12.68 -24.42 -27.09
N SER A 196 -13.54 -24.13 -26.11
CA SER A 196 -14.46 -25.08 -25.48
C SER A 196 -15.88 -25.10 -26.07
N ARG A 197 -16.10 -24.51 -27.26
CA ARG A 197 -17.42 -24.43 -27.89
C ARG A 197 -18.10 -25.80 -28.00
N ALA A 198 -19.35 -25.90 -27.55
CA ALA A 198 -20.08 -27.15 -27.41
C ALA A 198 -20.57 -27.78 -28.75
N ASN A 199 -20.43 -27.11 -29.86
CA ASN A 199 -20.85 -27.62 -31.16
C ASN A 199 -19.69 -27.61 -32.14
N GLY A 200 -19.24 -28.78 -32.54
CA GLY A 200 -18.21 -29.17 -33.50
C GLY A 200 -17.98 -28.33 -34.76
N GLU A 201 -18.13 -27.04 -34.72
CA GLU A 201 -17.49 -26.14 -35.68
C GLU A 201 -15.98 -26.18 -35.43
N ALA A 202 -15.25 -26.53 -36.45
CA ALA A 202 -13.80 -26.56 -36.42
C ALA A 202 -13.24 -25.35 -35.68
N PRO A 203 -12.24 -25.53 -34.80
CA PRO A 203 -11.65 -24.41 -34.07
C PRO A 203 -11.23 -23.36 -35.10
N SER A 204 -11.90 -22.22 -35.09
CA SER A 204 -11.36 -21.06 -35.78
C SER A 204 -9.97 -20.84 -35.19
N GLU A 205 -8.96 -20.68 -36.02
CA GLU A 205 -7.56 -20.49 -35.60
C GLU A 205 -7.50 -19.56 -34.38
N PRO A 206 -6.62 -19.84 -33.40
CA PRO A 206 -6.52 -19.05 -32.17
C PRO A 206 -6.35 -17.58 -32.57
N ARG A 207 -7.38 -16.77 -32.31
CA ARG A 207 -7.34 -15.36 -32.66
C ARG A 207 -6.36 -14.67 -31.73
N VAL A 208 -5.25 -14.23 -32.29
CA VAL A 208 -4.23 -13.46 -31.56
C VAL A 208 -4.86 -12.18 -31.00
N THR A 209 -4.83 -12.03 -29.70
CA THR A 209 -5.27 -10.78 -29.04
C THR A 209 -4.13 -9.76 -29.11
N VAL A 210 -4.39 -8.62 -29.71
CA VAL A 210 -3.42 -7.53 -29.86
C VAL A 210 -3.88 -6.38 -28.95
N SER A 211 -3.00 -5.91 -28.07
CA SER A 211 -3.31 -4.72 -27.29
C SER A 211 -3.39 -3.48 -28.18
N ILE A 212 -4.37 -2.61 -27.98
CA ILE A 212 -4.46 -1.33 -28.68
C ILE A 212 -3.17 -0.52 -28.58
N ARG A 213 -2.43 -0.66 -27.49
CA ARG A 213 -1.14 0.02 -27.26
C ARG A 213 -0.01 -0.53 -28.13
N SER A 214 -0.13 -1.76 -28.62
CA SER A 214 0.86 -2.37 -29.51
C SER A 214 0.52 -2.20 -31.00
N LEU A 215 -0.66 -1.62 -31.31
CA LEU A 215 -1.00 -1.28 -32.66
C LEU A 215 -0.19 -0.06 -33.12
N SER A 216 0.60 -0.23 -34.16
CA SER A 216 1.30 0.87 -34.80
C SER A 216 0.32 1.68 -35.63
N VAL A 217 -0.12 2.84 -35.11
CA VAL A 217 -0.87 3.81 -35.90
C VAL A 217 0.19 4.62 -36.67
N PRO A 218 0.13 4.67 -38.02
CA PRO A 218 1.05 5.50 -38.79
C PRO A 218 0.99 6.94 -38.31
N ASP A 219 2.16 7.58 -38.17
CA ASP A 219 2.27 8.99 -37.77
C ASP A 219 1.58 9.87 -38.84
N VAL A 220 0.36 10.27 -38.55
CA VAL A 220 -0.35 11.26 -39.37
C VAL A 220 0.12 12.65 -38.95
N HIS A 221 0.22 12.91 -37.64
CA HIS A 221 0.82 14.11 -37.06
C HIS A 221 1.47 13.78 -35.70
N ALA A 222 2.69 14.23 -35.48
CA ALA A 222 3.39 14.06 -34.20
C ALA A 222 2.74 14.85 -33.05
N VAL A 223 1.93 15.86 -33.36
CA VAL A 223 1.17 16.69 -32.40
C VAL A 223 -0.15 17.07 -33.05
N LEU A 224 -1.26 16.81 -32.39
CA LEU A 224 -2.60 17.23 -32.82
C LEU A 224 -2.84 18.66 -32.35
N GLN A 225 -3.08 19.59 -33.29
CA GLN A 225 -3.24 21.03 -33.03
C GLN A 225 -4.63 21.55 -33.40
N THR A 226 -5.31 20.90 -34.34
CA THR A 226 -6.62 21.30 -34.85
C THR A 226 -7.64 20.19 -34.75
N SER A 227 -8.92 20.50 -34.85
CA SER A 227 -9.97 19.47 -34.91
C SER A 227 -9.86 18.59 -36.17
N GLU A 228 -9.33 19.17 -37.27
CA GLU A 228 -9.07 18.42 -38.49
C GLU A 228 -7.98 17.36 -38.28
N ASP A 229 -6.91 17.69 -37.55
CA ASP A 229 -5.86 16.71 -37.17
C ASP A 229 -6.43 15.56 -36.32
N VAL A 230 -7.37 15.87 -35.42
CA VAL A 230 -8.05 14.86 -34.60
C VAL A 230 -8.92 13.95 -35.46
N ASP A 231 -9.70 14.50 -36.41
CA ASP A 231 -10.57 13.74 -37.30
C ASP A 231 -9.77 12.82 -38.22
N GLU A 232 -8.64 13.31 -38.76
CA GLU A 232 -7.72 12.52 -39.58
C GLU A 232 -7.07 11.39 -38.76
N TYR A 233 -6.59 11.67 -37.55
CA TYR A 233 -6.04 10.66 -36.64
C TYR A 233 -7.08 9.57 -36.29
N LEU A 234 -8.31 9.95 -35.97
CA LEU A 234 -9.39 9.02 -35.68
C LEU A 234 -9.76 8.15 -36.89
N ALA A 235 -9.74 8.71 -38.09
CA ALA A 235 -9.99 7.96 -39.32
C ALA A 235 -8.93 6.87 -39.55
N VAL A 236 -7.64 7.22 -39.36
CA VAL A 236 -6.53 6.27 -39.49
C VAL A 236 -6.58 5.20 -38.38
N LEU A 237 -6.82 5.60 -37.14
CA LEU A 237 -6.97 4.68 -36.01
C LEU A 237 -8.11 3.70 -36.28
N ARG A 238 -9.28 4.18 -36.73
CA ARG A 238 -10.42 3.33 -37.10
C ARG A 238 -10.05 2.34 -38.20
N HIS A 239 -9.33 2.77 -39.21
CA HIS A 239 -8.87 1.89 -40.31
C HIS A 239 -7.99 0.76 -39.79
N VAL A 240 -6.99 1.07 -38.93
CA VAL A 240 -6.08 0.09 -38.33
C VAL A 240 -6.84 -0.90 -37.45
N LEU A 241 -7.80 -0.41 -36.65
CA LEU A 241 -8.64 -1.29 -35.82
C LEU A 241 -9.51 -2.24 -36.67
N VAL A 242 -10.18 -1.72 -37.69
CA VAL A 242 -11.01 -2.54 -38.60
C VAL A 242 -10.15 -3.58 -39.33
N GLN A 243 -9.01 -3.19 -39.87
CA GLN A 243 -8.09 -4.11 -40.53
C GLN A 243 -7.59 -5.21 -39.60
N THR A 244 -7.27 -4.86 -38.35
CA THR A 244 -6.85 -5.83 -37.31
C THR A 244 -7.96 -6.84 -37.00
N LEU A 245 -9.23 -6.40 -36.97
CA LEU A 245 -10.38 -7.28 -36.79
C LEU A 245 -10.65 -8.15 -38.01
N ASP A 246 -10.50 -7.59 -39.24
CA ASP A 246 -10.66 -8.33 -40.50
C ASP A 246 -9.57 -9.38 -40.67
N ASP A 247 -8.35 -9.15 -40.14
CA ASP A 247 -7.28 -10.14 -40.02
C ASP A 247 -7.59 -11.27 -39.02
N GLY A 248 -8.79 -11.28 -38.44
CA GLY A 248 -9.23 -12.28 -37.46
C GLY A 248 -8.63 -12.13 -36.07
N LYS A 249 -7.93 -11.02 -35.77
CA LYS A 249 -7.38 -10.71 -34.46
C LYS A 249 -8.40 -10.07 -33.53
N ARG A 250 -8.19 -10.15 -32.22
CA ARG A 250 -8.95 -9.44 -31.20
C ARG A 250 -8.15 -8.23 -30.73
N ILE A 251 -8.86 -7.17 -30.33
CA ILE A 251 -8.22 -5.94 -29.83
C ILE A 251 -8.59 -5.81 -28.36
N ALA A 252 -7.57 -5.81 -27.47
CA ALA A 252 -7.74 -5.44 -26.07
C ALA A 252 -7.54 -3.92 -25.92
N LEU A 253 -8.51 -3.23 -25.29
CA LEU A 253 -8.53 -1.79 -25.03
C LEU A 253 -7.75 -1.44 -23.78
#